data_81ab1b42cc91b1af624bb5d5152af7d6
#
_entry.id   81ab1b42cc91b1af624bb5d5152af7d6
#
_cell.length_a   1.000
_cell.length_b   1.000
_cell.length_c   1.000
_cell.angle_alpha   90.00
_cell.angle_beta   90.00
_cell.angle_gamma   90.00
#
_symmetry.space_group_name_H-M   'P 1'
#
loop_
_entity.id
_entity.type
_entity.pdbx_description
1 polymer ?
#
loop_
_entity_poly.entity_id
_entity_poly.type
_entity_poly.pdbx_seq_one_letter_code
_entity_poly.pdbx_strand_id
1 'polypeptide(L)'
;LVGSEMCIRDRGNGTPCVEPFAAMYREGEKLKSLCDLENAIEIFKKERIGNLIPEVQTNIGLGLSNAKQHEDVLAIPGRVIKNGEDIFTGARPQFGGSRHVANIVLTVMQHDPEKRAVMNIKYTDSLLQICKKLKFQIASFDRSKEPKKVRIREGSSLEWGTEKAITTYGSVPDIIYDLGGIRKEEMIRVLAKDIDSLVKKVLAIHRLYKKEGC
;
A
#
# COMPACT_ATOMS: atom_id res chain seq x y z
N LEU A 1 -35.36 19.76 -11.61
CA LEU A 1 -35.83 18.82 -12.62
C LEU A 1 -34.85 18.81 -13.79
N VAL A 2 -33.78 18.07 -13.69
CA VAL A 2 -32.97 17.72 -14.85
C VAL A 2 -33.08 16.21 -15.00
N GLY A 3 -33.77 15.85 -16.08
CA GLY A 3 -34.17 14.51 -16.35
C GLY A 3 -33.02 13.55 -16.57
N SER A 4 -33.15 12.44 -15.93
CA SER A 4 -32.39 11.22 -16.07
C SER A 4 -32.79 10.44 -17.34
N GLU A 5 -32.88 11.10 -18.49
CA GLU A 5 -33.22 10.41 -19.74
C GLU A 5 -32.37 10.90 -20.90
N MET A 6 -31.14 10.47 -20.93
CA MET A 6 -30.40 10.42 -22.20
C MET A 6 -29.78 9.04 -22.39
N CYS A 7 -30.64 8.02 -22.36
CA CYS A 7 -30.39 6.75 -23.02
C CYS A 7 -30.79 6.90 -24.48
N ILE A 8 -29.85 7.30 -25.34
CA ILE A 8 -30.07 7.20 -26.79
C ILE A 8 -30.01 5.70 -27.11
N ARG A 9 -31.21 5.13 -27.34
CA ARG A 9 -31.32 3.79 -27.95
C ARG A 9 -30.81 3.87 -29.37
N ASP A 10 -29.63 3.46 -29.62
CA ASP A 10 -29.17 3.11 -30.96
C ASP A 10 -29.78 1.75 -31.33
N ARG A 11 -30.56 1.75 -32.43
CA ARG A 11 -31.23 0.57 -32.96
C ARG A 11 -30.21 -0.26 -33.75
N GLY A 12 -29.52 -1.16 -33.05
CA GLY A 12 -28.70 -2.13 -33.76
C GLY A 12 -27.48 -2.59 -32.98
N ASN A 13 -27.62 -3.66 -32.27
CA ASN A 13 -26.67 -4.39 -31.43
C ASN A 13 -26.60 -3.90 -29.97
N GLY A 14 -27.29 -4.64 -29.11
CA GLY A 14 -27.46 -4.38 -27.69
C GLY A 14 -26.17 -4.41 -26.83
N THR A 15 -25.29 -3.48 -27.08
CA THR A 15 -24.21 -3.16 -26.15
C THR A 15 -24.73 -2.16 -25.12
N PRO A 16 -24.76 -2.46 -23.85
CA PRO A 16 -25.25 -1.53 -22.84
C PRO A 16 -24.40 -0.26 -22.82
N CYS A 17 -25.03 0.92 -22.74
CA CYS A 17 -24.37 2.24 -22.54
C CYS A 17 -23.54 2.34 -21.24
N VAL A 18 -23.31 1.26 -20.52
CA VAL A 18 -22.62 1.22 -19.24
C VAL A 18 -21.09 1.26 -19.40
N GLU A 19 -20.56 0.74 -20.50
CA GLU A 19 -19.10 0.66 -20.72
C GLU A 19 -18.40 2.04 -20.79
N PRO A 20 -18.92 3.05 -21.51
CA PRO A 20 -18.29 4.37 -21.56
C PRO A 20 -18.21 5.05 -20.18
N PHE A 21 -19.28 4.95 -19.38
CA PHE A 21 -19.31 5.53 -18.03
C PHE A 21 -18.35 4.81 -17.09
N ALA A 22 -18.26 3.49 -17.15
CA ALA A 22 -17.30 2.72 -16.34
C ALA A 22 -15.86 3.07 -16.69
N ALA A 23 -15.55 3.26 -17.98
CA ALA A 23 -14.22 3.68 -18.44
C ALA A 23 -13.90 5.11 -17.94
N MET A 24 -14.79 6.06 -18.09
CA MET A 24 -14.62 7.43 -17.58
C MET A 24 -14.44 7.47 -16.07
N TYR A 25 -15.22 6.70 -15.33
CA TYR A 25 -15.09 6.60 -13.87
C TYR A 25 -13.72 6.05 -13.47
N ARG A 26 -13.25 4.99 -14.15
CA ARG A 26 -11.93 4.39 -13.90
C ARG A 26 -10.78 5.36 -14.18
N GLU A 27 -10.85 6.13 -15.26
CA GLU A 27 -9.84 7.15 -15.58
C GLU A 27 -9.86 8.30 -14.56
N GLY A 28 -11.04 8.72 -14.10
CA GLY A 28 -11.20 9.68 -13.00
C GLY A 28 -10.57 9.19 -11.69
N GLU A 29 -10.79 7.91 -11.34
CA GLU A 29 -10.17 7.27 -10.16
C GLU A 29 -8.64 7.22 -10.29
N LYS A 30 -8.11 6.87 -11.47
CA LYS A 30 -6.67 6.86 -11.72
C LYS A 30 -6.04 8.22 -11.52
N LEU A 31 -6.63 9.28 -12.11
CA LEU A 31 -6.15 10.64 -11.98
C LEU A 31 -6.16 11.10 -10.52
N LYS A 32 -7.26 10.85 -9.82
CA LYS A 32 -7.37 11.15 -8.38
C LYS A 32 -6.30 10.43 -7.59
N SER A 33 -6.10 9.13 -7.82
CA SER A 33 -5.10 8.31 -7.12
C SER A 33 -3.68 8.83 -7.34
N LEU A 34 -3.35 9.30 -8.56
CA LEU A 34 -2.07 9.94 -8.86
C LEU A 34 -1.87 11.20 -8.04
N CYS A 35 -2.85 12.11 -8.04
CA CYS A 35 -2.79 13.34 -7.25
C CYS A 35 -2.68 13.06 -5.75
N ASP A 36 -3.47 12.12 -5.23
CA ASP A 36 -3.46 11.77 -3.80
C ASP A 36 -2.08 11.21 -3.38
N LEU A 37 -1.48 10.32 -4.18
CA LEU A 37 -0.17 9.76 -3.86
C LEU A 37 0.97 10.78 -4.01
N GLU A 38 0.93 11.66 -5.00
CA GLU A 38 1.90 12.76 -5.14
C GLU A 38 1.83 13.71 -3.94
N ASN A 39 0.63 14.09 -3.53
CA ASN A 39 0.42 14.91 -2.33
C ASN A 39 0.95 14.22 -1.06
N ALA A 40 0.73 12.92 -0.91
CA ALA A 40 1.26 12.15 0.22
C ALA A 40 2.80 12.18 0.26
N ILE A 41 3.45 12.04 -0.90
CA ILE A 41 4.92 12.13 -1.00
C ILE A 41 5.40 13.52 -0.56
N GLU A 42 4.76 14.59 -0.99
CA GLU A 42 5.13 15.95 -0.59
C GLU A 42 4.92 16.19 0.92
N ILE A 43 3.85 15.65 1.50
CA ILE A 43 3.63 15.67 2.95
C ILE A 43 4.77 14.93 3.67
N PHE A 44 5.14 13.74 3.21
CA PHE A 44 6.21 12.94 3.81
C PHE A 44 7.60 13.61 3.68
N LYS A 45 7.87 14.29 2.56
CA LYS A 45 9.08 15.12 2.40
C LYS A 45 9.11 16.26 3.42
N LYS A 46 8.01 17.01 3.54
CA LYS A 46 7.88 18.13 4.48
C LYS A 46 8.05 17.68 5.94
N GLU A 47 7.48 16.55 6.32
CA GLU A 47 7.56 15.99 7.67
C GLU A 47 8.90 15.27 7.93
N ARG A 48 9.73 15.06 6.89
CA ARG A 48 11.08 14.48 6.98
C ARG A 48 11.06 13.09 7.64
N ILE A 49 10.28 12.17 7.05
CA ILE A 49 10.07 10.82 7.61
C ILE A 49 11.22 9.83 7.35
N GLY A 50 12.38 10.29 6.91
CA GLY A 50 13.52 9.43 6.56
C GLY A 50 13.95 8.46 7.67
N ASN A 51 13.73 8.83 8.93
CA ASN A 51 13.98 7.96 10.08
C ASN A 51 13.07 6.71 10.15
N LEU A 52 11.99 6.66 9.39
CA LEU A 52 11.14 5.47 9.24
C LEU A 52 11.51 4.60 8.05
N ILE A 53 12.36 5.08 7.14
CA ILE A 53 12.70 4.36 5.91
C ILE A 53 13.73 3.27 6.21
N PRO A 54 13.50 2.02 5.77
CA PRO A 54 14.44 0.91 5.93
C PRO A 54 15.68 1.04 5.03
N GLU A 55 16.72 0.24 5.27
CA GLU A 55 17.94 0.26 4.45
C GLU A 55 17.67 -0.15 3.00
N VAL A 56 16.78 -1.11 2.78
CA VAL A 56 16.35 -1.52 1.44
C VAL A 56 15.40 -0.53 0.77
N GLN A 57 15.20 0.66 1.36
CA GLN A 57 14.26 1.69 0.91
C GLN A 57 12.80 1.27 1.03
N THR A 58 11.87 2.22 0.80
CA THR A 58 10.44 1.97 0.92
C THR A 58 9.70 2.15 -0.40
N ASN A 59 8.44 1.73 -0.40
CA ASN A 59 7.47 2.08 -1.44
C ASN A 59 6.08 2.24 -0.83
N ILE A 60 5.24 2.94 -1.57
CA ILE A 60 3.83 3.16 -1.25
C ILE A 60 3.03 2.56 -2.38
N GLY A 61 2.03 1.76 -2.04
CA GLY A 61 1.09 1.17 -2.99
C GLY A 61 -0.33 1.64 -2.73
N LEU A 62 -1.06 1.97 -3.80
CA LEU A 62 -2.48 2.28 -3.76
C LEU A 62 -3.21 1.51 -4.86
N GLY A 63 -4.11 0.61 -4.49
CA GLY A 63 -4.97 -0.11 -5.44
C GLY A 63 -6.16 0.73 -5.88
N LEU A 64 -6.55 0.61 -7.15
CA LEU A 64 -7.87 1.05 -7.61
C LEU A 64 -8.98 0.26 -6.89
N SER A 65 -10.20 0.78 -6.85
CA SER A 65 -11.32 0.14 -6.12
C SER A 65 -11.60 -1.31 -6.52
N ASN A 66 -11.28 -1.68 -7.75
CA ASN A 66 -11.47 -3.04 -8.28
C ASN A 66 -10.14 -3.64 -8.78
N ALA A 67 -9.02 -3.32 -8.11
CA ALA A 67 -7.70 -3.80 -8.51
C ALA A 67 -7.64 -5.34 -8.48
N LYS A 68 -7.14 -5.94 -9.58
CA LYS A 68 -6.97 -7.40 -9.73
C LYS A 68 -5.57 -7.79 -10.19
N GLN A 69 -4.83 -6.86 -10.74
CA GLN A 69 -3.51 -7.07 -11.34
C GLN A 69 -2.55 -5.94 -10.96
N HIS A 70 -1.26 -6.13 -11.19
CA HIS A 70 -0.24 -5.16 -10.80
C HIS A 70 -0.46 -3.79 -11.43
N GLU A 71 -0.95 -3.74 -12.65
CA GLU A 71 -1.26 -2.54 -13.42
C GLU A 71 -2.43 -1.73 -12.84
N ASP A 72 -3.18 -2.30 -11.91
CA ASP A 72 -4.24 -1.60 -11.17
C ASP A 72 -3.72 -1.00 -9.84
N VAL A 73 -2.45 -1.19 -9.53
CA VAL A 73 -1.81 -0.67 -8.30
C VAL A 73 -0.81 0.43 -8.66
N LEU A 74 -1.06 1.61 -8.12
CA LEU A 74 -0.16 2.75 -8.22
C LEU A 74 0.99 2.62 -7.21
N ALA A 75 2.23 2.82 -7.65
CA ALA A 75 3.41 2.79 -6.79
C ALA A 75 4.55 3.62 -7.39
N ILE A 76 5.64 3.82 -6.63
CA ILE A 76 6.80 4.59 -7.08
C ILE A 76 7.81 3.65 -7.78
N PRO A 77 8.10 3.84 -9.08
CA PRO A 77 9.23 3.17 -9.72
C PRO A 77 10.56 3.55 -9.05
N GLY A 78 11.40 2.56 -8.76
CA GLY A 78 12.70 2.83 -8.13
C GLY A 78 12.64 3.14 -6.63
N ARG A 79 11.47 3.07 -5.99
CA ARG A 79 11.24 3.26 -4.55
C ARG A 79 11.35 4.73 -4.08
N VAL A 80 11.00 4.94 -2.80
CA VAL A 80 11.27 6.16 -2.03
C VAL A 80 12.57 5.95 -1.27
N ILE A 81 13.55 6.80 -1.51
CA ILE A 81 14.92 6.70 -1.03
C ILE A 81 15.11 7.63 0.15
N LYS A 82 15.82 7.22 1.21
CA LYS A 82 16.20 8.09 2.30
C LYS A 82 17.56 8.75 2.07
N ASN A 83 17.71 9.98 2.57
CA ASN A 83 18.98 10.66 2.76
C ASN A 83 18.94 11.41 4.10
N GLY A 84 19.48 10.77 5.14
CA GLY A 84 19.28 11.26 6.50
C GLY A 84 17.80 11.22 6.91
N GLU A 85 17.25 12.36 7.31
CA GLU A 85 15.82 12.50 7.61
C GLU A 85 14.97 12.81 6.37
N ASP A 86 15.57 13.21 5.26
CA ASP A 86 14.87 13.54 4.03
C ASP A 86 14.56 12.30 3.20
N ILE A 87 13.56 12.41 2.33
CA ILE A 87 13.19 11.38 1.38
C ILE A 87 13.17 11.94 -0.05
N PHE A 88 13.48 11.07 -1.02
CA PHE A 88 13.50 11.39 -2.44
C PHE A 88 12.80 10.31 -3.25
N THR A 89 12.26 10.69 -4.40
CA THR A 89 11.73 9.78 -5.40
C THR A 89 12.43 10.05 -6.73
N GLY A 90 12.92 8.99 -7.38
CA GLY A 90 13.55 9.10 -8.70
C GLY A 90 12.56 9.20 -9.85
N ALA A 91 11.29 8.90 -9.60
CA ALA A 91 10.22 8.92 -10.58
C ALA A 91 8.89 9.35 -9.96
N ARG A 92 7.96 9.79 -10.81
CA ARG A 92 6.55 10.00 -10.41
C ARG A 92 5.85 8.66 -10.20
N PRO A 93 4.76 8.63 -9.39
CA PRO A 93 3.93 7.43 -9.25
C PRO A 93 3.46 6.90 -10.60
N GLN A 94 3.46 5.58 -10.77
CA GLN A 94 3.00 4.90 -11.97
C GLN A 94 2.19 3.65 -11.60
N PHE A 95 1.17 3.36 -12.37
CA PHE A 95 0.47 2.09 -12.29
C PHE A 95 1.41 0.97 -12.74
N GLY A 96 1.46 -0.14 -11.97
CA GLY A 96 2.46 -1.21 -12.18
C GLY A 96 3.89 -0.86 -11.73
N GLY A 97 4.11 0.31 -11.09
CA GLY A 97 5.44 0.83 -10.72
C GLY A 97 6.24 -0.04 -9.74
N SER A 98 5.60 -0.98 -9.03
CA SER A 98 6.28 -1.90 -8.11
C SER A 98 5.49 -3.19 -7.90
N ARG A 99 6.04 -4.31 -8.36
CA ARG A 99 5.44 -5.64 -8.14
C ARG A 99 5.39 -6.02 -6.65
N HIS A 100 6.42 -5.67 -5.87
CA HIS A 100 6.49 -6.06 -4.46
C HIS A 100 5.35 -5.45 -3.64
N VAL A 101 5.11 -4.15 -3.75
CA VAL A 101 4.03 -3.51 -3.00
C VAL A 101 2.66 -3.85 -3.61
N ALA A 102 2.57 -4.04 -4.92
CA ALA A 102 1.35 -4.46 -5.58
C ALA A 102 0.87 -5.83 -5.07
N ASN A 103 1.77 -6.81 -4.91
CA ASN A 103 1.43 -8.12 -4.33
C ASN A 103 0.80 -7.98 -2.93
N ILE A 104 1.33 -7.07 -2.08
CA ILE A 104 0.75 -6.85 -0.75
C ILE A 104 -0.64 -6.24 -0.87
N VAL A 105 -0.79 -5.17 -1.67
CA VAL A 105 -2.08 -4.49 -1.89
C VAL A 105 -3.14 -5.46 -2.39
N LEU A 106 -2.82 -6.22 -3.45
CA LEU A 106 -3.77 -7.18 -4.04
C LEU A 106 -4.16 -8.28 -3.05
N THR A 107 -3.20 -8.82 -2.28
CA THR A 107 -3.49 -9.82 -1.25
C THR A 107 -4.39 -9.24 -0.16
N VAL A 108 -4.12 -8.02 0.31
CA VAL A 108 -4.96 -7.33 1.30
C VAL A 108 -6.38 -7.13 0.77
N MET A 109 -6.51 -6.67 -0.46
CA MET A 109 -7.81 -6.40 -1.09
C MET A 109 -8.65 -7.67 -1.37
N GLN A 110 -8.03 -8.85 -1.45
CA GLN A 110 -8.76 -10.12 -1.53
C GLN A 110 -9.54 -10.40 -0.24
N HIS A 111 -9.05 -9.94 0.92
CA HIS A 111 -9.68 -10.12 2.23
C HIS A 111 -10.52 -8.92 2.67
N ASP A 112 -10.10 -7.72 2.30
CA ASP A 112 -10.80 -6.46 2.60
C ASP A 112 -10.62 -5.48 1.43
N PRO A 113 -11.58 -5.42 0.48
CA PRO A 113 -11.50 -4.54 -0.69
C PRO A 113 -11.40 -3.06 -0.36
N GLU A 114 -11.80 -2.65 0.85
CA GLU A 114 -11.71 -1.27 1.29
C GLU A 114 -10.29 -0.87 1.73
N LYS A 115 -9.44 -1.83 2.14
CA LYS A 115 -8.04 -1.55 2.52
C LYS A 115 -7.14 -1.61 1.30
N ARG A 116 -6.85 -0.46 0.69
CA ARG A 116 -6.21 -0.34 -0.62
C ARG A 116 -4.82 0.31 -0.60
N ALA A 117 -4.42 0.87 0.53
CA ALA A 117 -3.16 1.60 0.66
C ALA A 117 -2.17 0.88 1.60
N VAL A 118 -0.92 0.78 1.18
CA VAL A 118 0.16 0.10 1.92
C VAL A 118 1.46 0.91 1.83
N MET A 119 2.19 1.01 2.94
CA MET A 119 3.55 1.52 2.95
C MET A 119 4.44 0.65 3.83
N ASN A 120 5.65 0.37 3.37
CA ASN A 120 6.68 -0.29 4.18
C ASN A 120 7.41 0.75 5.02
N ILE A 121 7.67 0.44 6.28
CA ILE A 121 8.60 1.20 7.14
C ILE A 121 9.57 0.23 7.81
N LYS A 122 10.70 0.73 8.30
CA LYS A 122 11.69 -0.10 9.00
C LYS A 122 11.08 -0.76 10.23
N TYR A 123 11.59 -1.91 10.59
CA TYR A 123 11.29 -2.53 11.87
C TYR A 123 12.30 -2.06 12.93
N THR A 124 11.81 -1.74 14.09
CA THR A 124 12.53 -1.73 15.36
C THR A 124 11.55 -2.09 16.47
N ASP A 125 12.04 -2.63 17.58
CA ASP A 125 11.18 -2.90 18.74
C ASP A 125 10.48 -1.63 19.24
N SER A 126 11.17 -0.48 19.23
CA SER A 126 10.59 0.83 19.57
C SER A 126 9.42 1.18 18.66
N LEU A 127 9.56 1.04 17.33
CA LEU A 127 8.49 1.31 16.38
C LEU A 127 7.29 0.36 16.56
N LEU A 128 7.55 -0.92 16.85
CA LEU A 128 6.48 -1.86 17.14
C LEU A 128 5.73 -1.49 18.43
N GLN A 129 6.46 -1.08 19.49
CA GLN A 129 5.83 -0.60 20.72
C GLN A 129 5.01 0.69 20.50
N ILE A 130 5.48 1.59 19.63
CA ILE A 130 4.72 2.78 19.22
C ILE A 130 3.42 2.38 18.52
N CYS A 131 3.46 1.43 17.60
CA CYS A 131 2.24 0.91 16.95
C CYS A 131 1.24 0.35 17.97
N LYS A 132 1.73 -0.34 19.02
CA LYS A 132 0.88 -0.84 20.12
C LYS A 132 0.31 0.31 20.96
N LYS A 133 1.11 1.34 21.30
CA LYS A 133 0.63 2.54 22.02
C LYS A 133 -0.45 3.28 21.25
N LEU A 134 -0.34 3.31 19.91
CA LEU A 134 -1.34 3.89 19.00
C LEU A 134 -2.58 2.98 18.81
N LYS A 135 -2.62 1.83 19.51
CA LYS A 135 -3.73 0.86 19.49
C LYS A 135 -4.03 0.30 18.09
N PHE A 136 -3.03 0.23 17.23
CA PHE A 136 -3.17 -0.42 15.93
C PHE A 136 -3.35 -1.94 16.09
N GLN A 137 -4.18 -2.54 15.24
CA GLN A 137 -4.28 -3.98 15.10
C GLN A 137 -3.02 -4.50 14.42
N ILE A 138 -2.33 -5.46 15.06
CA ILE A 138 -1.01 -5.91 14.63
C ILE A 138 -1.03 -7.41 14.41
N ALA A 139 -0.58 -7.84 13.24
CA ALA A 139 -0.31 -9.24 12.92
C ALA A 139 1.15 -9.41 12.48
N SER A 140 1.62 -10.66 12.47
CA SER A 140 2.95 -11.00 12.00
C SER A 140 2.98 -12.31 11.25
N PHE A 141 4.03 -12.51 10.48
CA PHE A 141 4.34 -13.81 9.90
C PHE A 141 5.82 -14.14 10.08
N ASP A 142 6.12 -15.43 10.14
CA ASP A 142 7.47 -15.95 10.32
C ASP A 142 8.01 -16.45 8.98
N ARG A 143 9.02 -15.74 8.44
CA ARG A 143 9.67 -16.11 7.17
C ARG A 143 10.36 -17.47 7.20
N SER A 144 10.72 -17.99 8.38
CA SER A 144 11.33 -19.33 8.48
C SER A 144 10.36 -20.43 8.04
N LYS A 145 9.06 -20.17 8.19
CA LYS A 145 7.97 -21.09 7.80
C LYS A 145 7.55 -20.97 6.34
N GLU A 146 8.24 -20.13 5.55
CA GLU A 146 7.95 -19.95 4.14
C GLU A 146 8.22 -21.25 3.36
N PRO A 147 7.23 -21.81 2.61
CA PRO A 147 7.40 -23.01 1.84
C PRO A 147 8.50 -22.87 0.77
N LYS A 148 9.31 -23.91 0.55
CA LYS A 148 10.40 -23.88 -0.45
C LYS A 148 9.89 -23.47 -1.86
N LYS A 149 8.69 -23.91 -2.26
CA LYS A 149 8.07 -23.56 -3.55
C LYS A 149 7.78 -22.06 -3.69
N VAL A 150 7.40 -21.41 -2.59
CA VAL A 150 7.15 -19.96 -2.54
C VAL A 150 8.47 -19.18 -2.61
N ARG A 151 9.50 -19.65 -1.91
CA ARG A 151 10.83 -19.00 -1.87
C ARG A 151 11.51 -18.92 -3.23
N ILE A 152 11.27 -19.90 -4.11
CA ILE A 152 11.89 -19.97 -5.44
C ILE A 152 11.20 -19.00 -6.42
N ARG A 153 9.92 -18.71 -6.24
CA ARG A 153 9.15 -17.81 -7.11
C ARG A 153 9.34 -16.36 -6.66
N GLU A 154 9.97 -15.55 -7.50
CA GLU A 154 10.19 -14.13 -7.20
C GLU A 154 8.88 -13.40 -6.91
N GLY A 155 8.85 -12.59 -5.83
CA GLY A 155 7.68 -11.81 -5.40
C GLY A 155 6.65 -12.56 -4.57
N SER A 156 6.64 -13.90 -4.55
CA SER A 156 5.62 -14.70 -3.83
C SER A 156 5.76 -14.65 -2.30
N SER A 157 6.94 -14.36 -1.79
CA SER A 157 7.19 -14.30 -0.33
C SER A 157 6.31 -13.29 0.39
N LEU A 158 6.08 -12.12 -0.23
CA LEU A 158 5.26 -11.06 0.39
C LEU A 158 3.78 -11.38 0.30
N GLU A 159 3.33 -11.94 -0.82
CA GLU A 159 1.98 -12.46 -1.00
C GLU A 159 1.67 -13.51 0.07
N TRP A 160 2.50 -14.58 0.14
CA TRP A 160 2.36 -15.65 1.14
C TRP A 160 2.39 -15.12 2.57
N GLY A 161 3.33 -14.22 2.90
CA GLY A 161 3.48 -13.70 4.26
C GLY A 161 2.30 -12.82 4.67
N THR A 162 1.80 -11.98 3.76
CA THR A 162 0.62 -11.14 3.98
C THR A 162 -0.62 -12.00 4.17
N GLU A 163 -0.85 -12.98 3.29
CA GLU A 163 -1.93 -13.95 3.38
C GLU A 163 -1.90 -14.72 4.72
N LYS A 164 -0.71 -15.20 5.11
CA LYS A 164 -0.52 -15.94 6.36
C LYS A 164 -0.83 -15.08 7.60
N ALA A 165 -0.39 -13.81 7.60
CA ALA A 165 -0.66 -12.89 8.69
C ALA A 165 -2.16 -12.60 8.83
N ILE A 166 -2.85 -12.32 7.73
CA ILE A 166 -4.29 -12.01 7.70
C ILE A 166 -5.10 -13.23 8.15
N THR A 167 -4.85 -14.40 7.57
CA THR A 167 -5.59 -15.62 7.91
C THR A 167 -5.36 -16.07 9.35
N THR A 168 -4.15 -15.88 9.89
CA THR A 168 -3.86 -16.22 11.29
C THR A 168 -4.51 -15.23 12.26
N TYR A 169 -4.58 -13.94 11.90
CA TYR A 169 -5.22 -12.89 12.69
C TYR A 169 -6.75 -12.94 12.63
N GLY A 170 -7.31 -13.44 11.53
CA GLY A 170 -8.76 -13.55 11.28
C GLY A 170 -9.40 -12.34 10.61
N SER A 171 -8.66 -11.28 10.35
CA SER A 171 -9.08 -10.07 9.61
C SER A 171 -7.86 -9.31 9.10
N VAL A 172 -8.06 -8.31 8.23
CA VAL A 172 -6.95 -7.44 7.78
C VAL A 172 -6.59 -6.45 8.90
N PRO A 173 -5.37 -6.54 9.49
CA PRO A 173 -4.93 -5.65 10.57
C PRO A 173 -4.55 -4.25 10.04
N ASP A 174 -4.11 -3.35 10.94
CA ASP A 174 -3.50 -2.07 10.56
C ASP A 174 -2.02 -2.21 10.23
N ILE A 175 -1.36 -3.17 10.86
CA ILE A 175 0.08 -3.41 10.76
C ILE A 175 0.33 -4.90 10.53
N ILE A 176 1.18 -5.20 9.56
CA ILE A 176 1.77 -6.54 9.40
C ILE A 176 3.28 -6.39 9.50
N TYR A 177 3.95 -7.19 10.34
CA TYR A 177 5.40 -7.17 10.42
C TYR A 177 6.01 -8.58 10.29
N ASP A 178 7.26 -8.61 9.90
CA ASP A 178 8.12 -9.79 9.97
C ASP A 178 9.51 -9.42 10.47
N LEU A 179 10.20 -10.39 11.03
CA LEU A 179 11.54 -10.25 11.59
C LEU A 179 12.65 -10.60 10.58
N GLY A 180 12.36 -10.40 9.30
CA GLY A 180 13.33 -10.64 8.25
C GLY A 180 13.68 -12.12 8.06
N GLY A 181 14.89 -12.36 7.54
CA GLY A 181 15.43 -13.70 7.28
C GLY A 181 16.77 -13.61 6.56
N ILE A 182 17.30 -14.73 6.07
CA ILE A 182 18.56 -14.72 5.32
C ILE A 182 18.47 -13.74 4.15
N ARG A 183 19.28 -12.66 4.18
CA ARG A 183 19.32 -11.58 3.17
C ARG A 183 18.00 -10.83 2.98
N LYS A 184 17.12 -10.83 3.99
CA LYS A 184 15.86 -10.09 3.99
C LYS A 184 15.78 -9.27 5.27
N GLU A 185 15.66 -7.96 5.13
CA GLU A 185 15.51 -7.02 6.24
C GLU A 185 14.16 -7.21 6.93
N GLU A 186 14.14 -6.98 8.23
CA GLU A 186 12.95 -6.90 9.04
C GLU A 186 12.08 -5.72 8.61
N MET A 187 10.76 -5.88 8.61
CA MET A 187 9.88 -4.90 7.99
C MET A 187 8.53 -4.76 8.69
N ILE A 188 8.08 -3.53 8.86
CA ILE A 188 6.70 -3.20 9.21
C ILE A 188 5.98 -2.73 7.95
N ARG A 189 4.74 -3.20 7.74
CA ARG A 189 3.83 -2.74 6.68
C ARG A 189 2.63 -2.09 7.32
N VAL A 190 2.44 -0.82 7.00
CA VAL A 190 1.27 -0.03 7.43
C VAL A 190 0.19 -0.18 6.38
N LEU A 191 -0.99 -0.64 6.80
CA LEU A 191 -2.14 -0.86 5.94
C LEU A 191 -3.21 0.18 6.24
N ALA A 192 -3.88 0.67 5.22
CA ALA A 192 -4.95 1.65 5.37
C ALA A 192 -6.00 1.54 4.25
N LYS A 193 -7.16 2.14 4.50
CA LYS A 193 -8.25 2.22 3.55
C LYS A 193 -7.86 2.99 2.27
N ASP A 194 -7.21 4.13 2.46
CA ASP A 194 -6.83 5.06 1.41
C ASP A 194 -5.52 5.77 1.75
N ILE A 195 -5.02 6.60 0.85
CA ILE A 195 -3.76 7.34 1.05
C ILE A 195 -3.85 8.32 2.23
N ASP A 196 -4.96 9.02 2.42
CA ASP A 196 -5.11 9.97 3.53
C ASP A 196 -5.02 9.27 4.89
N SER A 197 -5.67 8.13 5.02
CA SER A 197 -5.62 7.27 6.21
C SER A 197 -4.21 6.70 6.43
N LEU A 198 -3.51 6.33 5.35
CA LEU A 198 -2.13 5.86 5.40
C LEU A 198 -1.20 6.97 5.90
N VAL A 199 -1.30 8.17 5.34
CA VAL A 199 -0.53 9.34 5.76
C VAL A 199 -0.74 9.62 7.24
N LYS A 200 -1.99 9.65 7.71
CA LYS A 200 -2.31 9.87 9.13
C LYS A 200 -1.65 8.83 10.04
N LYS A 201 -1.70 7.55 9.69
CA LYS A 201 -1.07 6.47 10.47
C LYS A 201 0.44 6.60 10.50
N VAL A 202 1.08 6.81 9.34
CA VAL A 202 2.55 6.94 9.24
C VAL A 202 3.04 8.17 10.01
N LEU A 203 2.35 9.31 9.91
CA LEU A 203 2.71 10.51 10.66
C LEU A 203 2.48 10.37 12.16
N ALA A 204 1.45 9.66 12.60
CA ALA A 204 1.25 9.35 14.01
C ALA A 204 2.42 8.53 14.58
N ILE A 205 2.87 7.50 13.83
CA ILE A 205 4.06 6.70 14.18
C ILE A 205 5.30 7.61 14.23
N HIS A 206 5.54 8.39 13.18
CA HIS A 206 6.70 9.26 13.05
C HIS A 206 6.82 10.28 14.20
N ARG A 207 5.73 10.98 14.50
CA ARG A 207 5.69 12.01 15.56
C ARG A 207 5.94 11.42 16.94
N LEU A 208 5.38 10.26 17.24
CA LEU A 208 5.61 9.60 18.50
C LEU A 208 7.04 9.03 18.59
N TYR A 209 7.57 8.51 17.49
CA TYR A 209 8.95 8.03 17.39
C TYR A 209 9.97 9.14 17.63
N LYS A 210 9.77 10.33 17.03
CA LYS A 210 10.60 11.52 17.30
C LYS A 210 10.50 12.00 18.75
N LYS A 211 9.29 11.97 19.32
CA LYS A 211 9.06 12.41 20.70
C LYS A 211 9.75 11.52 21.74
N GLU A 212 9.85 10.23 21.48
CA GLU A 212 10.49 9.27 22.38
C GLU A 212 12.03 9.25 22.23
N GLY A 213 12.60 10.03 21.30
CA GLY A 213 14.05 10.17 21.12
C GLY A 213 14.74 8.93 20.57
N CYS A 214 13.97 8.08 19.85
CA CYS A 214 14.45 6.84 19.27
C CYS A 214 15.04 7.06 17.87
#